data_552248230a3b9fd154f3bbc87f166c9d
#
_entry.id   552248230a3b9fd154f3bbc87f166c9d
#
_cell.length_a   1.000
_cell.length_b   1.000
_cell.length_c   1.000
_cell.angle_alpha   90.00
_cell.angle_beta   90.00
_cell.angle_gamma   90.00
#
_symmetry.space_group_name_H-M   'P 1'
#
loop_
_entity.id
_entity.type
_entity.pdbx_description
1 polymer ?
#
loop_
_entity_poly.entity_id
_entity_poly.type
_entity_poly.pdbx_seq_one_letter_code
_entity_poly.pdbx_strand_id
1 'polypeptide(L)'
;MKNLLLTVLMLPVFAIAEPWVDYELSEEVVEMTVVTVKPNMKDDYLMGIKKTWVDSCNIQKELGHIIGCAVYTANTAGTDPNVFLTIRYKNLAAMGPNKDKYNEFMEAWRAKLSESNQDDIAGGYGDMREIVDLVILQEVNFK
;
A
#
# COMPACT_ATOMS: atom_id res chain seq x y z
N MET A 1 72.83 0.70 -1.03
CA MET A 1 71.67 -0.16 -0.91
C MET A 1 70.46 0.76 -1.00
N LYS A 2 69.74 0.72 -2.12
CA LYS A 2 68.49 1.59 -2.34
C LYS A 2 67.32 0.79 -1.90
N ASN A 3 66.65 1.24 -0.81
CA ASN A 3 65.35 0.70 -0.37
C ASN A 3 64.26 1.20 -1.29
N LEU A 4 63.70 0.32 -2.11
CA LEU A 4 62.53 0.58 -2.95
C LEU A 4 61.28 0.44 -2.07
N LEU A 5 60.72 1.56 -1.68
CA LEU A 5 59.43 1.60 -0.94
C LEU A 5 58.31 1.32 -1.93
N LEU A 6 57.75 0.12 -1.89
CA LEU A 6 56.62 -0.28 -2.72
C LEU A 6 55.33 0.27 -2.05
N THR A 7 54.84 1.42 -2.52
CA THR A 7 53.57 1.99 -2.08
C THR A 7 52.44 1.21 -2.76
N VAL A 8 51.80 0.32 -2.03
CA VAL A 8 50.59 -0.36 -2.49
C VAL A 8 49.40 0.64 -2.43
N LEU A 9 48.99 1.13 -3.59
CA LEU A 9 47.82 1.99 -3.76
C LEU A 9 46.56 1.11 -3.59
N MET A 10 45.96 1.10 -2.39
CA MET A 10 44.65 0.49 -2.19
C MET A 10 43.58 1.37 -2.86
N LEU A 11 43.14 0.96 -4.05
CA LEU A 11 41.98 1.52 -4.69
C LEU A 11 40.73 1.04 -3.91
N PRO A 12 39.79 1.94 -3.52
CA PRO A 12 38.54 1.51 -2.93
C PRO A 12 37.77 0.68 -3.98
N VAL A 13 37.54 -0.59 -3.68
CA VAL A 13 36.62 -1.43 -4.45
C VAL A 13 35.22 -1.00 -4.04
N PHE A 14 34.57 -0.17 -4.85
CA PHE A 14 33.15 0.07 -4.73
C PHE A 14 32.45 -1.24 -5.10
N ALA A 15 31.83 -1.89 -4.14
CA ALA A 15 30.90 -2.98 -4.41
C ALA A 15 29.70 -2.35 -5.15
N ILE A 16 29.57 -2.64 -6.44
CA ILE A 16 28.39 -2.24 -7.23
C ILE A 16 27.36 -3.34 -6.98
N ALA A 17 26.30 -3.02 -6.25
CA ALA A 17 25.19 -3.94 -6.05
C ALA A 17 24.52 -4.25 -7.40
N GLU A 18 24.26 -5.53 -7.66
CA GLU A 18 23.71 -6.01 -8.92
C GLU A 18 22.32 -6.63 -8.69
N PRO A 19 21.25 -6.09 -9.34
CA PRO A 19 19.93 -6.67 -9.29
C PRO A 19 19.94 -8.14 -9.74
N TRP A 20 19.12 -8.98 -9.10
CA TRP A 20 19.02 -10.44 -9.26
C TRP A 20 20.24 -11.24 -8.81
N VAL A 21 21.37 -10.60 -8.55
CA VAL A 21 22.58 -11.22 -7.97
C VAL A 21 22.61 -11.01 -6.47
N ASP A 22 22.58 -9.75 -6.02
CA ASP A 22 22.66 -9.37 -4.61
C ASP A 22 21.29 -9.22 -3.95
N TYR A 23 20.26 -8.90 -4.75
CA TYR A 23 18.88 -8.78 -4.31
C TYR A 23 17.89 -9.01 -5.47
N GLU A 24 16.66 -9.25 -5.11
CA GLU A 24 15.54 -9.27 -6.06
C GLU A 24 14.29 -8.57 -5.46
N LEU A 25 13.42 -8.06 -6.31
CA LEU A 25 12.15 -7.52 -5.88
C LEU A 25 11.11 -8.64 -5.84
N SER A 26 10.27 -8.63 -4.81
CA SER A 26 9.11 -9.51 -4.75
C SER A 26 8.21 -9.30 -5.98
N GLU A 27 7.60 -10.37 -6.47
CA GLU A 27 6.52 -10.23 -7.47
C GLU A 27 5.29 -9.57 -6.87
N GLU A 28 5.02 -9.81 -5.59
CA GLU A 28 3.93 -9.16 -4.88
C GLU A 28 4.19 -7.66 -4.74
N VAL A 29 3.11 -6.89 -4.89
CA VAL A 29 3.13 -5.44 -4.72
C VAL A 29 2.09 -5.00 -3.71
N VAL A 30 2.40 -3.93 -3.00
CA VAL A 30 1.50 -3.30 -2.05
C VAL A 30 1.21 -1.88 -2.52
N GLU A 31 -0.06 -1.61 -2.84
CA GLU A 31 -0.56 -0.26 -2.99
C GLU A 31 -0.86 0.31 -1.60
N MET A 32 -0.32 1.48 -1.29
CA MET A 32 -0.53 2.16 -0.02
C MET A 32 -1.08 3.55 -0.23
N THR A 33 -2.30 3.79 0.26
CA THR A 33 -2.88 5.14 0.34
C THR A 33 -2.49 5.75 1.67
N VAL A 34 -1.83 6.90 1.62
CA VAL A 34 -1.35 7.67 2.77
C VAL A 34 -2.37 8.76 3.09
N VAL A 35 -2.89 8.74 4.31
CA VAL A 35 -4.01 9.58 4.72
C VAL A 35 -3.67 10.38 5.98
N THR A 36 -3.98 11.66 5.97
CA THR A 36 -4.05 12.50 7.17
C THR A 36 -5.51 12.67 7.58
N VAL A 37 -5.87 12.12 8.73
CA VAL A 37 -7.19 12.34 9.34
C VAL A 37 -7.10 13.49 10.33
N LYS A 38 -8.07 14.40 10.26
CA LYS A 38 -8.12 15.59 11.14
C LYS A 38 -8.20 15.20 12.62
N PRO A 39 -7.69 16.05 13.53
CA PRO A 39 -7.78 15.81 14.96
C PRO A 39 -9.21 15.51 15.41
N ASN A 40 -9.34 14.55 16.33
CA ASN A 40 -10.62 14.06 16.90
C ASN A 40 -11.58 13.37 15.94
N MET A 41 -11.21 13.15 14.67
CA MET A 41 -12.04 12.46 13.68
C MET A 41 -11.56 11.04 13.34
N LYS A 42 -10.48 10.58 13.97
CA LYS A 42 -9.86 9.29 13.60
C LYS A 42 -10.78 8.11 13.87
N ASP A 43 -11.47 8.08 14.99
CA ASP A 43 -12.36 6.97 15.34
C ASP A 43 -13.56 6.92 14.40
N ASP A 44 -14.19 8.06 14.12
CA ASP A 44 -15.32 8.14 13.18
C ASP A 44 -14.89 7.73 11.76
N TYR A 45 -13.71 8.20 11.32
CA TYR A 45 -13.15 7.80 10.04
C TYR A 45 -12.89 6.30 9.96
N LEU A 46 -12.26 5.69 10.99
CA LEU A 46 -11.98 4.26 11.03
C LEU A 46 -13.27 3.43 11.04
N MET A 47 -14.29 3.86 11.77
CA MET A 47 -15.61 3.19 11.77
C MET A 47 -16.34 3.34 10.43
N GLY A 48 -16.14 4.46 9.74
CA GLY A 48 -16.66 4.67 8.40
C GLY A 48 -16.01 3.75 7.38
N ILE A 49 -14.66 3.74 7.29
CA ILE A 49 -13.93 2.90 6.34
C ILE A 49 -14.13 1.40 6.58
N LYS A 50 -14.46 0.99 7.81
CA LYS A 50 -14.83 -0.40 8.09
C LYS A 50 -16.02 -0.85 7.24
N LYS A 51 -17.03 0.01 7.10
CA LYS A 51 -18.27 -0.29 6.36
C LYS A 51 -18.17 -0.06 4.85
N THR A 52 -17.12 0.59 4.39
CA THR A 52 -16.93 0.92 2.97
C THR A 52 -15.68 0.23 2.42
N TRP A 53 -14.50 0.76 2.71
CA TRP A 53 -13.24 0.29 2.16
C TRP A 53 -12.89 -1.14 2.58
N VAL A 54 -13.05 -1.48 3.89
CA VAL A 54 -12.76 -2.85 4.38
C VAL A 54 -13.74 -3.86 3.81
N ASP A 55 -15.03 -3.49 3.70
CA ASP A 55 -16.03 -4.36 3.09
C ASP A 55 -15.75 -4.59 1.59
N SER A 56 -15.36 -3.53 0.87
CA SER A 56 -14.90 -3.63 -0.53
C SER A 56 -13.68 -4.56 -0.65
N CYS A 57 -12.70 -4.41 0.24
CA CYS A 57 -11.53 -5.26 0.34
C CYS A 57 -11.87 -6.74 0.53
N ASN A 58 -12.79 -7.04 1.45
CA ASN A 58 -13.20 -8.41 1.74
C ASN A 58 -13.83 -9.08 0.51
N ILE A 59 -14.69 -8.35 -0.21
CA ILE A 59 -15.28 -8.84 -1.46
C ILE A 59 -14.18 -9.12 -2.50
N GLN A 60 -13.26 -8.20 -2.72
CA GLN A 60 -12.17 -8.38 -3.69
C GLN A 60 -11.27 -9.57 -3.32
N LYS A 61 -11.04 -9.80 -2.02
CA LYS A 61 -10.29 -10.95 -1.53
C LYS A 61 -11.05 -12.27 -1.77
N GLU A 62 -12.35 -12.32 -1.49
CA GLU A 62 -13.21 -13.48 -1.74
C GLU A 62 -13.26 -13.84 -3.23
N LEU A 63 -13.29 -12.84 -4.11
CA LEU A 63 -13.23 -13.00 -5.57
C LEU A 63 -11.81 -13.34 -6.09
N GLY A 64 -10.78 -13.34 -5.22
CA GLY A 64 -9.40 -13.61 -5.63
C GLY A 64 -8.75 -12.48 -6.45
N HIS A 65 -9.32 -11.28 -6.44
CA HIS A 65 -8.77 -10.12 -7.14
C HIS A 65 -7.53 -9.55 -6.47
N ILE A 66 -7.46 -9.67 -5.14
CA ILE A 66 -6.34 -9.22 -4.30
C ILE A 66 -5.93 -10.33 -3.33
N ILE A 67 -4.71 -10.26 -2.80
CA ILE A 67 -4.24 -11.16 -1.75
C ILE A 67 -4.85 -10.77 -0.40
N GLY A 68 -4.95 -9.47 -0.14
CA GLY A 68 -5.49 -8.94 1.09
C GLY A 68 -5.33 -7.44 1.20
N CYS A 69 -5.80 -6.91 2.32
CA CYS A 69 -5.64 -5.51 2.67
C CYS A 69 -5.49 -5.32 4.18
N ALA A 70 -4.96 -4.17 4.57
CA ALA A 70 -4.83 -3.82 5.98
C ALA A 70 -4.96 -2.31 6.18
N VAL A 71 -5.38 -1.93 7.37
CA VAL A 71 -5.42 -0.54 7.85
C VAL A 71 -4.39 -0.41 8.95
N TYR A 72 -3.49 0.56 8.81
CA TYR A 72 -2.52 0.90 9.84
C TYR A 72 -2.78 2.31 10.36
N THR A 73 -2.49 2.54 11.62
CA THR A 73 -2.54 3.87 12.25
C THR A 73 -1.18 4.22 12.82
N ALA A 74 -0.81 5.49 12.72
CA ALA A 74 0.37 6.02 13.37
C ALA A 74 -0.04 7.05 14.45
N ASN A 75 0.75 7.10 15.53
CA ASN A 75 0.65 8.14 16.53
C ASN A 75 1.61 9.27 16.15
N THR A 76 1.15 10.13 15.26
CA THR A 76 1.88 11.31 14.81
C THR A 76 1.30 12.57 15.43
N ALA A 77 2.12 13.60 15.55
CA ALA A 77 1.68 14.91 16.02
C ALA A 77 1.28 15.81 14.85
N GLY A 78 0.22 16.58 15.03
CA GLY A 78 -0.17 17.64 14.11
C GLY A 78 -0.82 17.14 12.81
N THR A 79 -0.29 17.59 11.67
CA THR A 79 -0.84 17.36 10.34
C THR A 79 -0.15 16.22 9.57
N ASP A 80 0.70 15.45 10.23
CA ASP A 80 1.39 14.33 9.60
C ASP A 80 0.41 13.20 9.26
N PRO A 81 0.71 12.39 8.25
CA PRO A 81 -0.06 11.20 7.92
C PRO A 81 -0.21 10.27 9.12
N ASN A 82 -1.42 9.81 9.36
CA ASN A 82 -1.74 9.05 10.56
C ASN A 82 -2.61 7.80 10.33
N VAL A 83 -3.06 7.58 9.07
CA VAL A 83 -3.74 6.36 8.63
C VAL A 83 -3.15 5.93 7.29
N PHE A 84 -2.92 4.62 7.12
CA PHE A 84 -2.39 4.02 5.91
C PHE A 84 -3.29 2.85 5.52
N LEU A 85 -3.80 2.89 4.31
CA LEU A 85 -4.64 1.83 3.75
C LEU A 85 -3.80 1.06 2.74
N THR A 86 -3.67 -0.25 2.91
CA THR A 86 -2.84 -1.06 2.01
C THR A 86 -3.65 -2.16 1.33
N ILE A 87 -3.41 -2.35 0.04
CA ILE A 87 -3.94 -3.46 -0.74
C ILE A 87 -2.73 -4.23 -1.31
N ARG A 88 -2.73 -5.55 -1.12
CA ARG A 88 -1.68 -6.43 -1.64
C ARG A 88 -2.18 -7.18 -2.86
N TYR A 89 -1.43 -7.07 -3.95
CA TYR A 89 -1.66 -7.78 -5.22
C TYR A 89 -0.57 -8.81 -5.47
N LYS A 90 -0.88 -9.84 -6.24
CA LYS A 90 0.10 -10.89 -6.60
C LYS A 90 1.23 -10.41 -7.51
N ASN A 91 1.00 -9.34 -8.26
CA ASN A 91 2.00 -8.66 -9.11
C ASN A 91 1.42 -7.34 -9.65
N LEU A 92 2.27 -6.55 -10.30
CA LEU A 92 1.86 -5.27 -10.92
C LEU A 92 0.76 -5.43 -11.97
N ALA A 93 0.76 -6.52 -12.75
CA ALA A 93 -0.27 -6.75 -13.77
C ALA A 93 -1.66 -6.96 -13.15
N ALA A 94 -1.74 -7.49 -11.94
CA ALA A 94 -2.99 -7.69 -11.22
C ALA A 94 -3.68 -6.40 -10.80
N MET A 95 -2.94 -5.27 -10.73
CA MET A 95 -3.46 -3.93 -10.43
C MET A 95 -4.11 -3.29 -11.66
N GLY A 96 -3.79 -3.78 -12.86
CA GLY A 96 -4.29 -3.20 -14.10
C GLY A 96 -5.82 -3.27 -14.22
N PRO A 97 -6.44 -2.33 -14.97
CA PRO A 97 -7.87 -2.32 -15.19
C PRO A 97 -8.33 -3.61 -15.87
N ASN A 98 -9.40 -4.22 -15.35
CA ASN A 98 -9.97 -5.45 -15.87
C ASN A 98 -11.50 -5.37 -15.77
N LYS A 99 -12.18 -5.40 -16.91
CA LYS A 99 -13.62 -5.25 -17.01
C LYS A 99 -14.39 -6.39 -16.35
N ASP A 100 -13.89 -7.63 -16.46
CA ASP A 100 -14.59 -8.79 -15.91
C ASP A 100 -14.52 -8.76 -14.38
N LYS A 101 -13.33 -8.51 -13.82
CA LYS A 101 -13.17 -8.29 -12.37
C LYS A 101 -14.04 -7.15 -11.83
N TYR A 102 -14.13 -6.05 -12.60
CA TYR A 102 -15.02 -4.95 -12.22
C TYR A 102 -16.47 -5.38 -12.16
N ASN A 103 -16.95 -6.13 -13.16
CA ASN A 103 -18.35 -6.61 -13.20
C ASN A 103 -18.63 -7.58 -12.05
N GLU A 104 -17.74 -8.54 -11.79
CA GLU A 104 -17.83 -9.49 -10.67
C GLU A 104 -17.89 -8.75 -9.32
N PHE A 105 -17.00 -7.78 -9.14
CA PHE A 105 -16.99 -6.94 -7.95
C PHE A 105 -18.30 -6.17 -7.78
N MET A 106 -18.79 -5.51 -8.84
CA MET A 106 -20.01 -4.71 -8.79
C MET A 106 -21.27 -5.55 -8.51
N GLU A 107 -21.32 -6.79 -9.00
CA GLU A 107 -22.40 -7.71 -8.68
C GLU A 107 -22.40 -8.06 -7.18
N ALA A 108 -21.26 -8.50 -6.65
CA ALA A 108 -21.10 -8.82 -5.24
C ALA A 108 -21.32 -7.60 -4.32
N TRP A 109 -20.84 -6.43 -4.74
CA TRP A 109 -21.00 -5.18 -4.01
C TRP A 109 -22.47 -4.75 -3.90
N ARG A 110 -23.22 -4.82 -5.01
CA ARG A 110 -24.66 -4.48 -5.02
C ARG A 110 -25.48 -5.42 -4.13
N ALA A 111 -25.14 -6.69 -4.09
CA ALA A 111 -25.80 -7.64 -3.18
C ALA A 111 -25.62 -7.23 -1.71
N LYS A 112 -24.49 -6.63 -1.36
CA LYS A 112 -24.17 -6.15 -0.01
C LYS A 112 -24.73 -4.77 0.29
N LEU A 113 -24.85 -3.88 -0.72
CA LEU A 113 -25.35 -2.50 -0.57
C LEU A 113 -26.81 -2.42 -0.09
N SER A 114 -27.63 -3.47 -0.35
CA SER A 114 -29.02 -3.49 0.11
C SER A 114 -29.14 -3.44 1.64
N GLU A 115 -28.05 -3.61 2.37
CA GLU A 115 -28.00 -3.68 3.84
C GLU A 115 -27.36 -2.46 4.52
N SER A 116 -26.80 -1.46 3.77
CA SER A 116 -26.06 -0.36 4.39
C SER A 116 -26.19 0.99 3.67
N ASN A 117 -26.16 2.10 4.44
CA ASN A 117 -26.09 3.49 3.96
C ASN A 117 -24.64 3.88 3.59
N GLN A 118 -23.97 3.13 2.73
CA GLN A 118 -22.53 3.32 2.45
C GLN A 118 -22.25 4.63 1.71
N ASP A 119 -23.16 5.08 0.85
CA ASP A 119 -23.00 6.33 0.10
C ASP A 119 -22.98 7.55 1.02
N ASP A 120 -23.82 7.57 2.05
CA ASP A 120 -23.86 8.65 3.04
C ASP A 120 -22.55 8.69 3.87
N ILE A 121 -22.01 7.52 4.21
CA ILE A 121 -20.74 7.41 4.96
C ILE A 121 -19.55 7.89 4.11
N ALA A 122 -19.50 7.48 2.85
CA ALA A 122 -18.40 7.86 1.95
C ALA A 122 -18.44 9.37 1.63
N GLY A 123 -19.60 9.97 1.54
CA GLY A 123 -19.77 11.42 1.30
C GLY A 123 -19.14 12.30 2.37
N GLY A 124 -19.05 11.82 3.62
CA GLY A 124 -18.44 12.55 4.75
C GLY A 124 -16.91 12.53 4.80
N TYR A 125 -16.25 11.69 4.00
CA TYR A 125 -14.78 11.54 4.11
C TYR A 125 -13.98 12.79 3.72
N GLY A 126 -14.47 13.58 2.77
CA GLY A 126 -13.81 14.82 2.34
C GLY A 126 -13.61 15.82 3.47
N ASP A 127 -14.50 15.84 4.44
CA ASP A 127 -14.44 16.73 5.60
C ASP A 127 -13.54 16.18 6.73
N MET A 128 -13.32 14.86 6.76
CA MET A 128 -12.57 14.18 7.82
C MET A 128 -11.08 14.02 7.52
N ARG A 129 -10.73 13.90 6.25
CA ARG A 129 -9.38 13.49 5.83
C ARG A 129 -8.87 14.21 4.60
N GLU A 130 -7.54 14.09 4.42
CA GLU A 130 -6.84 14.39 3.18
C GLU A 130 -6.06 13.15 2.72
N ILE A 131 -6.14 12.79 1.44
CA ILE A 131 -5.24 11.80 0.84
C ILE A 131 -3.97 12.54 0.46
N VAL A 132 -2.87 12.17 1.11
CA VAL A 132 -1.58 12.85 0.96
C VAL A 132 -0.79 12.23 -0.19
N ASP A 133 -0.84 10.89 -0.32
CA ASP A 133 -0.06 10.19 -1.33
C ASP A 133 -0.66 8.81 -1.64
N LEU A 134 -0.22 8.25 -2.78
CA LEU A 134 -0.48 6.87 -3.18
C LEU A 134 0.84 6.26 -3.65
N VAL A 135 1.31 5.25 -2.93
CA VAL A 135 2.63 4.66 -3.11
C VAL A 135 2.51 3.19 -3.49
N ILE A 136 3.30 2.75 -4.46
CA ILE A 136 3.46 1.33 -4.78
C ILE A 136 4.78 0.84 -4.18
N LEU A 137 4.68 -0.18 -3.34
CA LEU A 137 5.80 -0.78 -2.63
C LEU A 137 6.06 -2.20 -3.16
N GLN A 138 7.32 -2.56 -3.28
CA GLN A 138 7.77 -3.94 -3.50
C GLN A 138 8.80 -4.29 -2.43
N GLU A 139 8.71 -5.49 -1.89
CA GLU A 139 9.68 -6.00 -0.93
C GLU A 139 11.01 -6.31 -1.64
N VAL A 140 12.11 -5.91 -1.01
CA VAL A 140 13.47 -6.22 -1.48
C VAL A 140 13.94 -7.45 -0.72
N ASN A 141 14.20 -8.52 -1.46
CA ASN A 141 14.76 -9.76 -0.92
C ASN A 141 16.27 -9.79 -1.18
N PHE A 142 17.07 -9.61 -0.12
CA PHE A 142 18.53 -9.73 -0.20
C PHE A 142 18.93 -11.21 -0.24
N LYS A 143 19.97 -11.51 -1.03
CA LYS A 143 20.55 -12.87 -1.18
C LYS A 143 21.78 -13.07 -0.32
#